data_c5b8811bce2638313fc2bd85e5749355
#
_entry.id   c5b8811bce2638313fc2bd85e5749355
#
_cell.length_a   1.000
_cell.length_b   1.000
_cell.length_c   1.000
_cell.angle_alpha   90.00
_cell.angle_beta   90.00
_cell.angle_gamma   90.00
#
_symmetry.space_group_name_H-M   'P 1'
#
loop_
_entity.id
_entity.type
_entity.pdbx_description
1 polymer ?
#
loop_
_entity_poly.entity_id
_entity_poly.type
_entity_poly.pdbx_seq_one_letter_code
_entity_poly.pdbx_strand_id
1 'polypeptide(L)'
;MARYGISRLPDVEGDKPAKKKFKKYPIGYFHNDIAEVRTEEGKLYLFVAIDRTSKFAYAELHDKSDREISTAFVHNLIKAVPYKIHTILTDNGSQFCYPPRYRSGPTAQWITHMFDLCCDKYGIEYRLTKPKHPWTNGQVERMNRTIKEATVKRYHYSSHKQLKTHMHDFLVAYNFARRLKTLKGLTPYEYICKLWTEEPERFNVDPFQHTVGLNN
;
A
#
# COMPACT_ATOMS: atom_id res chain seq x y z
N MET A 1 -4.16 37.11 22.21
CA MET A 1 -3.50 38.42 22.05
C MET A 1 -2.18 38.22 21.33
N ALA A 2 -2.10 38.58 20.05
CA ALA A 2 -0.86 38.58 19.31
C ALA A 2 -0.04 39.81 19.76
N ARG A 3 0.93 39.60 20.63
CA ARG A 3 1.92 40.64 20.96
C ARG A 3 2.86 40.84 19.79
N TYR A 4 2.90 42.04 19.25
CA TYR A 4 3.89 42.54 18.27
C TYR A 4 3.72 42.17 16.79
N GLY A 5 2.57 41.80 16.28
CA GLY A 5 2.35 41.71 14.82
C GLY A 5 3.26 40.72 14.04
N ILE A 6 4.08 39.91 14.74
CA ILE A 6 5.05 38.97 14.16
C ILE A 6 4.47 37.55 14.15
N SER A 7 3.28 37.39 13.61
CA SER A 7 2.70 36.03 13.45
C SER A 7 2.99 35.39 12.09
N ARG A 8 3.60 36.15 11.16
CA ARG A 8 4.05 35.64 9.85
C ARG A 8 5.38 36.28 9.50
N LEU A 9 6.31 35.45 9.02
CA LEU A 9 7.49 35.95 8.32
C LEU A 9 7.02 36.77 7.11
N PRO A 10 7.64 37.93 6.82
CA PRO A 10 7.33 38.71 5.62
C PRO A 10 7.47 37.82 4.39
N ASP A 11 6.52 37.93 3.47
CA ASP A 11 6.61 37.27 2.17
C ASP A 11 7.87 37.80 1.47
N VAL A 12 8.88 36.96 1.35
CA VAL A 12 10.05 37.26 0.53
C VAL A 12 9.58 37.19 -0.93
N GLU A 13 9.57 38.31 -1.62
CA GLU A 13 9.39 38.37 -3.08
C GLU A 13 10.61 37.71 -3.73
N GLY A 14 10.56 36.41 -3.88
CA GLY A 14 11.47 35.59 -4.65
C GLY A 14 10.65 34.56 -5.38
N ASP A 15 11.00 34.24 -6.62
CA ASP A 15 10.36 33.20 -7.42
C ASP A 15 10.21 31.92 -6.59
N LYS A 16 8.98 31.64 -6.14
CA LYS A 16 8.65 30.40 -5.45
C LYS A 16 8.96 29.27 -6.42
N PRO A 17 9.87 28.35 -6.11
CA PRO A 17 10.20 27.28 -7.02
C PRO A 17 8.90 26.56 -7.43
N ALA A 18 8.69 26.42 -8.73
CA ALA A 18 7.49 25.81 -9.28
C ALA A 18 7.23 24.47 -8.60
N LYS A 19 6.07 24.33 -7.94
CA LYS A 19 5.70 23.07 -7.26
C LYS A 19 5.76 21.96 -8.27
N LYS A 20 6.75 21.06 -8.15
CA LYS A 20 6.87 19.89 -9.01
C LYS A 20 5.55 19.12 -8.97
N LYS A 21 4.83 19.08 -10.07
CA LYS A 21 3.59 18.29 -10.19
C LYS A 21 3.96 16.81 -10.01
N PHE A 22 3.34 16.13 -9.06
CA PHE A 22 3.52 14.70 -8.90
C PHE A 22 3.08 13.98 -10.18
N LYS A 23 3.92 13.04 -10.64
CA LYS A 23 3.61 12.21 -11.80
C LYS A 23 2.30 11.44 -11.53
N LYS A 24 1.35 11.53 -12.46
CA LYS A 24 0.14 10.71 -12.43
C LYS A 24 0.51 9.30 -12.87
N TYR A 25 -0.03 8.31 -12.19
CA TYR A 25 0.10 6.91 -12.54
C TYR A 25 -1.27 6.33 -12.85
N PRO A 26 -1.38 5.37 -13.77
CA PRO A 26 -2.63 4.63 -13.97
C PRO A 26 -2.96 3.81 -12.72
N ILE A 27 -4.20 3.32 -12.62
CA ILE A 27 -4.61 2.37 -11.57
C ILE A 27 -3.80 1.08 -11.71
N GLY A 28 -3.50 0.42 -10.58
CA GLY A 28 -2.70 -0.81 -10.55
C GLY A 28 -1.22 -0.59 -10.19
N TYR A 29 -0.85 0.58 -9.66
CA TYR A 29 0.46 0.83 -9.06
C TYR A 29 0.36 0.71 -7.55
N PHE A 30 0.85 -0.40 -7.00
CA PHE A 30 0.82 -0.66 -5.57
C PHE A 30 2.12 -0.35 -4.86
N HIS A 31 2.00 0.19 -3.65
CA HIS A 31 3.08 0.28 -2.69
C HIS A 31 2.80 -0.75 -1.60
N ASN A 32 3.75 -1.63 -1.36
CA ASN A 32 3.66 -2.65 -0.32
C ASN A 32 4.67 -2.38 0.79
N ASP A 33 4.26 -2.66 2.03
CA ASP A 33 5.08 -2.52 3.22
C ASP A 33 4.65 -3.51 4.30
N ILE A 34 5.56 -3.81 5.22
CA ILE A 34 5.30 -4.71 6.35
C ILE A 34 5.63 -3.98 7.64
N ALA A 35 4.72 -4.08 8.60
CA ALA A 35 4.89 -3.47 9.91
C ALA A 35 4.59 -4.49 11.02
N GLU A 36 5.24 -4.36 12.16
CA GLU A 36 4.93 -5.18 13.33
C GLU A 36 3.76 -4.59 14.11
N VAL A 37 2.89 -5.48 14.60
CA VAL A 37 1.82 -5.21 15.54
C VAL A 37 1.81 -6.29 16.63
N ARG A 38 1.15 -6.03 17.76
CA ARG A 38 1.10 -6.97 18.88
C ARG A 38 -0.29 -7.06 19.47
N THR A 39 -0.63 -8.25 19.96
CA THR A 39 -1.76 -8.55 20.84
C THR A 39 -1.22 -9.22 22.12
N GLU A 40 -2.09 -9.60 23.05
CA GLU A 40 -1.66 -10.41 24.20
C GLU A 40 -1.11 -11.79 23.81
N GLU A 41 -1.59 -12.37 22.70
CA GLU A 41 -1.08 -13.64 22.18
C GLU A 41 0.31 -13.52 21.55
N GLY A 42 0.82 -12.31 21.33
CA GLY A 42 2.15 -12.09 20.80
C GLY A 42 2.23 -11.15 19.59
N LYS A 43 3.29 -11.35 18.82
CA LYS A 43 3.63 -10.51 17.67
C LYS A 43 2.96 -11.03 16.39
N LEU A 44 2.48 -10.09 15.56
CA LEU A 44 2.04 -10.32 14.19
C LEU A 44 2.73 -9.36 13.23
N TYR A 45 2.78 -9.74 11.97
CA TYR A 45 3.23 -8.92 10.87
C TYR A 45 2.04 -8.43 10.05
N LEU A 46 1.89 -7.12 9.98
CA LEU A 46 0.88 -6.43 9.20
C LEU A 46 1.45 -6.15 7.81
N PHE A 47 1.01 -6.89 6.82
CA PHE A 47 1.28 -6.65 5.40
C PHE A 47 0.26 -5.66 4.86
N VAL A 48 0.70 -4.61 4.21
CA VAL A 48 -0.18 -3.57 3.66
C VAL A 48 0.20 -3.27 2.22
N ALA A 49 -0.79 -3.22 1.37
CA ALA A 49 -0.70 -2.72 0.00
C ALA A 49 -1.66 -1.55 -0.19
N ILE A 50 -1.21 -0.50 -0.85
CA ILE A 50 -2.08 0.62 -1.23
C ILE A 50 -1.88 0.98 -2.70
N ASP A 51 -2.97 1.03 -3.47
CA ASP A 51 -2.92 1.55 -4.83
C ASP A 51 -2.68 3.06 -4.82
N ARG A 52 -1.69 3.48 -5.59
CA ARG A 52 -1.28 4.88 -5.63
C ARG A 52 -2.35 5.80 -6.18
N THR A 53 -3.20 5.32 -7.04
CA THR A 53 -4.20 6.11 -7.78
C THR A 53 -5.55 6.04 -7.11
N SER A 54 -6.14 4.87 -6.95
CA SER A 54 -7.45 4.69 -6.31
C SER A 54 -7.43 4.84 -4.79
N LYS A 55 -6.26 4.77 -4.16
CA LYS A 55 -6.10 4.70 -2.69
C LYS A 55 -6.73 3.45 -2.06
N PHE A 56 -7.13 2.47 -2.88
CA PHE A 56 -7.60 1.20 -2.37
C PHE A 56 -6.53 0.55 -1.52
N ALA A 57 -6.91 0.14 -0.32
CA ALA A 57 -6.01 -0.48 0.64
C ALA A 57 -6.37 -1.95 0.85
N TYR A 58 -5.36 -2.81 0.84
CA TYR A 58 -5.45 -4.21 1.16
C TYR A 58 -4.46 -4.54 2.27
N ALA A 59 -4.84 -5.36 3.24
CA ALA A 59 -3.92 -5.77 4.28
C ALA A 59 -4.25 -7.16 4.83
N GLU A 60 -3.20 -7.84 5.29
CA GLU A 60 -3.26 -9.14 5.95
C GLU A 60 -2.42 -9.13 7.22
N LEU A 61 -2.77 -10.03 8.17
CA LEU A 61 -2.00 -10.27 9.39
C LEU A 61 -1.48 -11.71 9.39
N HIS A 62 -0.17 -11.86 9.56
CA HIS A 62 0.53 -13.14 9.57
C HIS A 62 1.45 -13.27 10.78
N ASP A 63 1.66 -14.52 11.22
CA ASP A 63 2.56 -14.83 12.35
C ASP A 63 4.03 -14.70 11.97
N LYS A 64 4.35 -14.74 10.68
CA LYS A 64 5.71 -14.65 10.13
C LYS A 64 5.78 -13.64 8.99
N SER A 65 7.00 -13.19 8.71
CA SER A 65 7.33 -12.33 7.58
C SER A 65 8.48 -12.96 6.80
N ASP A 66 8.16 -13.88 5.93
CA ASP A 66 9.08 -14.59 5.06
C ASP A 66 8.72 -14.39 3.58
N ARG A 67 9.49 -15.03 2.69
CA ARG A 67 9.34 -14.90 1.23
C ARG A 67 8.08 -15.58 0.73
N GLU A 68 7.70 -16.69 1.36
CA GLU A 68 6.53 -17.48 0.98
C GLU A 68 5.25 -16.71 1.29
N ILE A 69 5.15 -16.13 2.49
CA ILE A 69 4.03 -15.30 2.90
C ILE A 69 3.95 -14.04 2.04
N SER A 70 5.10 -13.38 1.77
CA SER A 70 5.11 -12.19 0.90
C SER A 70 4.63 -12.52 -0.52
N THR A 71 4.95 -13.69 -1.04
CA THR A 71 4.47 -14.17 -2.34
C THR A 71 2.98 -14.50 -2.30
N ALA A 72 2.51 -15.19 -1.25
CA ALA A 72 1.09 -15.48 -1.05
C ALA A 72 0.26 -14.19 -0.94
N PHE A 73 0.78 -13.18 -0.24
CA PHE A 73 0.15 -11.86 -0.15
C PHE A 73 -0.07 -11.21 -1.52
N VAL A 74 0.90 -11.30 -2.44
CA VAL A 74 0.73 -10.79 -3.83
C VAL A 74 -0.37 -11.56 -4.56
N HIS A 75 -0.43 -12.88 -4.44
CA HIS A 75 -1.49 -13.69 -5.03
C HIS A 75 -2.87 -13.27 -4.53
N ASN A 76 -3.00 -13.04 -3.23
CA ASN A 76 -4.27 -12.61 -2.62
C ASN A 76 -4.62 -11.17 -3.03
N LEU A 77 -3.64 -10.28 -3.09
CA LEU A 77 -3.83 -8.91 -3.57
C LEU A 77 -4.36 -8.89 -5.01
N ILE A 78 -3.80 -9.72 -5.91
CA ILE A 78 -4.26 -9.83 -7.30
C ILE A 78 -5.72 -10.27 -7.38
N LYS A 79 -6.15 -11.18 -6.51
CA LYS A 79 -7.55 -11.63 -6.43
C LYS A 79 -8.48 -10.58 -5.81
N ALA A 80 -7.95 -9.75 -4.93
CA ALA A 80 -8.73 -8.75 -4.20
C ALA A 80 -9.09 -7.51 -5.02
N VAL A 81 -8.49 -7.32 -6.20
CA VAL A 81 -8.74 -6.13 -7.04
C VAL A 81 -9.31 -6.51 -8.40
N PRO A 82 -10.27 -5.75 -8.94
CA PRO A 82 -10.90 -6.05 -10.24
C PRO A 82 -10.07 -5.63 -11.45
N TYR A 83 -8.90 -5.02 -11.24
CA TYR A 83 -8.05 -4.44 -12.29
C TYR A 83 -6.66 -5.05 -12.31
N LYS A 84 -5.96 -4.84 -13.42
CA LYS A 84 -4.59 -5.34 -13.64
C LYS A 84 -3.61 -4.57 -12.76
N ILE A 85 -2.83 -5.28 -11.97
CA ILE A 85 -1.68 -4.71 -11.27
C ILE A 85 -0.53 -4.68 -12.25
N HIS A 86 0.02 -3.51 -12.53
CA HIS A 86 1.13 -3.35 -13.46
C HIS A 86 2.47 -3.08 -12.77
N THR A 87 2.47 -2.56 -11.55
CA THR A 87 3.71 -2.26 -10.81
C THR A 87 3.50 -2.47 -9.32
N ILE A 88 4.46 -3.13 -8.67
CA ILE A 88 4.55 -3.23 -7.22
C ILE A 88 5.87 -2.60 -6.77
N LEU A 89 5.79 -1.66 -5.83
CA LEU A 89 6.92 -1.02 -5.17
C LEU A 89 7.02 -1.50 -3.73
N THR A 90 8.19 -2.02 -3.32
CA THR A 90 8.46 -2.42 -1.94
C THR A 90 9.71 -1.70 -1.40
N ASP A 91 9.95 -1.84 -0.10
CA ASP A 91 11.26 -1.54 0.47
C ASP A 91 12.29 -2.63 0.11
N ASN A 92 13.51 -2.51 0.66
CA ASN A 92 14.59 -3.47 0.43
C ASN A 92 14.63 -4.57 1.51
N GLY A 93 13.51 -4.90 2.13
CA GLY A 93 13.43 -5.98 3.12
C GLY A 93 13.75 -7.35 2.53
N SER A 94 14.33 -8.24 3.35
CA SER A 94 14.75 -9.59 2.92
C SER A 94 13.60 -10.50 2.47
N GLN A 95 12.38 -10.19 2.89
CA GLN A 95 11.15 -10.86 2.47
C GLN A 95 10.74 -10.49 1.03
N PHE A 96 11.26 -9.39 0.50
CA PHE A 96 10.95 -8.91 -0.84
C PHE A 96 12.10 -9.07 -1.83
N CYS A 97 13.35 -8.96 -1.36
CA CYS A 97 14.51 -9.03 -2.24
C CYS A 97 15.74 -9.59 -1.54
N TYR A 98 16.69 -10.06 -2.33
CA TYR A 98 18.01 -10.40 -1.79
C TYR A 98 18.81 -9.16 -1.42
N PRO A 99 19.76 -9.26 -0.47
CA PRO A 99 20.71 -8.21 -0.17
C PRO A 99 21.47 -7.73 -1.42
N PRO A 100 21.93 -6.47 -1.46
CA PRO A 100 22.61 -5.89 -2.63
C PRO A 100 23.77 -6.73 -3.18
N ARG A 101 24.54 -7.38 -2.30
CA ARG A 101 25.66 -8.26 -2.68
C ARG A 101 25.27 -9.43 -3.59
N TYR A 102 24.01 -9.90 -3.52
CA TYR A 102 23.51 -10.99 -4.37
C TYR A 102 22.77 -10.48 -5.61
N ARG A 103 22.45 -9.18 -5.65
CA ARG A 103 21.75 -8.57 -6.79
C ARG A 103 22.69 -8.00 -7.85
N SER A 104 23.95 -7.73 -7.51
CA SER A 104 24.95 -7.09 -8.39
C SER A 104 26.25 -7.87 -8.54
N GLY A 105 26.38 -9.06 -7.95
CA GLY A 105 27.56 -9.92 -8.05
C GLY A 105 27.52 -10.86 -9.27
N PRO A 106 28.60 -11.64 -9.50
CA PRO A 106 28.69 -12.61 -10.60
C PRO A 106 27.56 -13.66 -10.58
N THR A 107 26.99 -13.94 -9.42
CA THR A 107 25.88 -14.89 -9.22
C THR A 107 24.50 -14.28 -9.38
N ALA A 108 24.40 -12.95 -9.57
CA ALA A 108 23.13 -12.25 -9.65
C ALA A 108 22.22 -12.75 -10.79
N GLN A 109 22.81 -13.14 -11.91
CA GLN A 109 22.09 -13.68 -13.06
C GLN A 109 21.47 -15.07 -12.83
N TRP A 110 21.90 -15.79 -11.79
CA TRP A 110 21.44 -17.15 -11.49
C TRP A 110 20.48 -17.24 -10.31
N ILE A 111 20.29 -16.13 -9.59
CA ILE A 111 19.53 -16.12 -8.34
C ILE A 111 18.42 -15.05 -8.43
N THR A 112 17.20 -15.48 -8.74
CA THR A 112 16.02 -14.59 -8.72
C THR A 112 15.23 -14.82 -7.42
N HIS A 113 14.80 -13.74 -6.80
CA HIS A 113 14.01 -13.83 -5.57
C HIS A 113 12.60 -14.34 -5.87
N MET A 114 12.02 -15.16 -4.98
CA MET A 114 10.69 -15.74 -5.15
C MET A 114 9.60 -14.68 -5.40
N PHE A 115 9.69 -13.54 -4.72
CA PHE A 115 8.79 -12.41 -4.90
C PHE A 115 8.87 -11.83 -6.32
N ASP A 116 10.07 -11.70 -6.85
CA ASP A 116 10.36 -11.21 -8.21
C ASP A 116 9.79 -12.18 -9.27
N LEU A 117 10.09 -13.49 -9.12
CA LEU A 117 9.51 -14.54 -9.97
C LEU A 117 7.97 -14.53 -9.95
N CYS A 118 7.37 -14.25 -8.78
CA CYS A 118 5.92 -14.13 -8.68
C CYS A 118 5.41 -12.91 -9.47
N CYS A 119 6.06 -11.76 -9.35
CA CYS A 119 5.70 -10.58 -10.12
C CYS A 119 5.83 -10.83 -11.62
N ASP A 120 6.94 -11.42 -12.07
CA ASP A 120 7.18 -11.76 -13.47
C ASP A 120 6.10 -12.70 -14.04
N LYS A 121 5.70 -13.72 -13.27
CA LYS A 121 4.63 -14.66 -13.66
C LYS A 121 3.32 -13.95 -14.02
N TYR A 122 3.02 -12.84 -13.34
CA TYR A 122 1.80 -12.05 -13.56
C TYR A 122 2.02 -10.83 -14.46
N GLY A 123 3.21 -10.66 -15.04
CA GLY A 123 3.55 -9.48 -15.85
C GLY A 123 3.58 -8.17 -15.05
N ILE A 124 3.88 -8.26 -13.76
CA ILE A 124 3.93 -7.12 -12.84
C ILE A 124 5.38 -6.61 -12.77
N GLU A 125 5.59 -5.34 -13.09
CA GLU A 125 6.89 -4.70 -12.90
C GLU A 125 7.20 -4.56 -11.41
N TYR A 126 8.24 -5.23 -10.95
CA TYR A 126 8.69 -5.14 -9.57
C TYR A 126 9.73 -4.03 -9.41
N ARG A 127 9.52 -3.15 -8.44
CA ARG A 127 10.42 -2.03 -8.12
C ARG A 127 10.77 -1.99 -6.65
N LEU A 128 12.03 -1.65 -6.38
CA LEU A 128 12.52 -1.37 -5.02
C LEU A 128 12.64 0.13 -4.79
N THR A 129 12.38 0.56 -3.56
CA THR A 129 12.64 1.94 -3.16
C THR A 129 14.14 2.23 -3.23
N LYS A 130 14.50 3.41 -3.74
CA LYS A 130 15.91 3.84 -3.76
C LYS A 130 16.40 4.06 -2.32
N PRO A 131 17.57 3.54 -1.96
CA PRO A 131 18.18 3.85 -0.67
C PRO A 131 18.26 5.35 -0.44
N LYS A 132 17.99 5.80 0.78
CA LYS A 132 17.97 7.22 1.20
C LYS A 132 16.89 8.09 0.52
N HIS A 133 15.83 7.49 -0.04
CA HIS A 133 14.69 8.21 -0.61
C HIS A 133 13.36 7.81 0.05
N PRO A 134 13.16 8.10 1.35
CA PRO A 134 12.01 7.64 2.13
C PRO A 134 10.67 8.14 1.59
N TRP A 135 10.65 9.29 0.92
CA TRP A 135 9.41 9.85 0.34
C TRP A 135 8.77 8.99 -0.75
N THR A 136 9.49 8.01 -1.33
CA THR A 136 8.93 7.12 -2.34
C THR A 136 7.91 6.13 -1.76
N ASN A 137 8.01 5.79 -0.47
CA ASN A 137 7.12 4.84 0.22
C ASN A 137 6.08 5.51 1.13
N GLY A 138 6.06 6.86 1.18
CA GLY A 138 5.25 7.63 2.14
C GLY A 138 3.74 7.38 2.08
N GLN A 139 3.19 6.80 1.02
CA GLN A 139 1.74 6.47 0.95
C GLN A 139 1.42 5.22 1.77
N VAL A 140 2.20 4.14 1.62
CA VAL A 140 1.97 2.91 2.40
C VAL A 140 2.37 3.10 3.86
N GLU A 141 3.42 3.86 4.16
CA GLU A 141 3.77 4.23 5.53
C GLU A 141 2.63 4.99 6.23
N ARG A 142 1.98 5.91 5.51
CA ARG A 142 0.78 6.60 6.00
C ARG A 142 -0.38 5.63 6.21
N MET A 143 -0.58 4.67 5.32
CA MET A 143 -1.63 3.68 5.45
C MET A 143 -1.36 2.74 6.63
N ASN A 144 -0.12 2.26 6.81
CA ASN A 144 0.31 1.53 8.00
C ASN A 144 0.01 2.29 9.29
N ARG A 145 0.34 3.59 9.31
CA ARG A 145 0.02 4.47 10.45
C ARG A 145 -1.48 4.55 10.69
N THR A 146 -2.26 4.76 9.64
CA THR A 146 -3.72 4.89 9.70
C THR A 146 -4.37 3.61 10.23
N ILE A 147 -3.94 2.43 9.78
CA ILE A 147 -4.41 1.15 10.30
C ILE A 147 -4.05 1.01 11.79
N LYS A 148 -2.78 1.26 12.15
CA LYS A 148 -2.32 1.17 13.55
C LYS A 148 -3.06 2.13 14.48
N GLU A 149 -3.34 3.36 14.03
CA GLU A 149 -4.09 4.36 14.80
C GLU A 149 -5.56 3.98 14.98
N ALA A 150 -6.14 3.30 13.99
CA ALA A 150 -7.51 2.78 14.08
C ALA A 150 -7.61 1.49 14.89
N THR A 151 -6.51 0.77 15.10
CA THR A 151 -6.46 -0.54 15.76
C THR A 151 -5.56 -0.53 17.00
N VAL A 152 -4.37 -1.10 16.91
CA VAL A 152 -3.44 -1.42 18.03
C VAL A 152 -2.93 -0.23 18.83
N LYS A 153 -3.01 0.99 18.31
CA LYS A 153 -2.70 2.21 19.10
C LYS A 153 -3.87 2.71 19.93
N ARG A 154 -5.07 2.32 19.56
CA ARG A 154 -6.31 2.80 20.21
C ARG A 154 -6.96 1.75 21.09
N TYR A 155 -6.83 0.48 20.70
CA TYR A 155 -7.49 -0.63 21.37
C TYR A 155 -6.48 -1.70 21.77
N HIS A 156 -6.78 -2.38 22.85
CA HIS A 156 -6.07 -3.55 23.33
C HIS A 156 -6.79 -4.80 22.85
N TYR A 157 -6.03 -5.81 22.38
CA TYR A 157 -6.59 -7.05 21.83
C TYR A 157 -6.07 -8.24 22.60
N SER A 158 -6.97 -9.04 23.16
CA SER A 158 -6.62 -10.28 23.84
C SER A 158 -6.25 -11.42 22.87
N SER A 159 -6.71 -11.34 21.62
CA SER A 159 -6.38 -12.38 20.62
C SER A 159 -6.07 -11.81 19.23
N HIS A 160 -5.31 -12.58 18.46
CA HIS A 160 -5.05 -12.31 17.05
C HIS A 160 -6.33 -12.24 16.22
N LYS A 161 -7.32 -13.09 16.56
CA LYS A 161 -8.62 -13.11 15.87
C LYS A 161 -9.36 -11.79 16.01
N GLN A 162 -9.41 -11.21 17.23
CA GLN A 162 -10.05 -9.90 17.45
C GLN A 162 -9.41 -8.81 16.60
N LEU A 163 -8.08 -8.76 16.57
CA LEU A 163 -7.37 -7.78 15.75
C LEU A 163 -7.66 -7.99 14.26
N LYS A 164 -7.64 -9.25 13.77
CA LYS A 164 -7.96 -9.58 12.37
C LYS A 164 -9.36 -9.09 11.97
N THR A 165 -10.37 -9.38 12.79
CA THR A 165 -11.76 -8.95 12.55
C THR A 165 -11.86 -7.43 12.51
N HIS A 166 -11.35 -6.74 13.52
CA HIS A 166 -11.43 -5.28 13.58
C HIS A 166 -10.67 -4.61 12.42
N MET A 167 -9.51 -5.14 12.05
CA MET A 167 -8.75 -4.64 10.88
C MET A 167 -9.55 -4.84 9.59
N HIS A 168 -10.21 -5.98 9.41
CA HIS A 168 -11.06 -6.24 8.26
C HIS A 168 -12.20 -5.21 8.19
N ASP A 169 -12.94 -5.01 9.27
CA ASP A 169 -14.04 -4.03 9.33
C ASP A 169 -13.56 -2.61 9.04
N PHE A 170 -12.39 -2.26 9.58
CA PHE A 170 -11.75 -0.97 9.27
C PHE A 170 -11.44 -0.82 7.78
N LEU A 171 -10.87 -1.85 7.14
CA LEU A 171 -10.53 -1.81 5.70
C LEU A 171 -11.78 -1.76 4.82
N VAL A 172 -12.84 -2.47 5.18
CA VAL A 172 -14.14 -2.38 4.51
C VAL A 172 -14.67 -0.94 4.61
N ALA A 173 -14.71 -0.38 5.80
CA ALA A 173 -15.14 1.01 6.00
C ALA A 173 -14.25 2.01 5.25
N TYR A 174 -12.94 1.80 5.23
CA TYR A 174 -11.99 2.65 4.52
C TYR A 174 -12.22 2.63 3.01
N ASN A 175 -12.36 1.45 2.42
CA ASN A 175 -12.47 1.29 0.97
C ASN A 175 -13.85 1.67 0.43
N PHE A 176 -14.93 1.41 1.17
CA PHE A 176 -16.30 1.53 0.68
C PHE A 176 -17.11 2.69 1.28
N ALA A 177 -16.71 3.21 2.44
CA ALA A 177 -17.47 4.26 3.12
C ALA A 177 -16.70 5.57 3.30
N ARG A 178 -15.38 5.51 3.46
CA ARG A 178 -14.56 6.70 3.74
C ARG A 178 -14.31 7.54 2.50
N ARG A 179 -14.89 8.74 2.46
CA ARG A 179 -14.68 9.72 1.39
C ARG A 179 -13.33 10.42 1.53
N LEU A 180 -12.54 10.46 0.44
CA LEU A 180 -11.20 11.02 0.44
C LEU A 180 -11.14 12.33 -0.37
N LYS A 181 -10.59 13.39 0.23
CA LYS A 181 -10.37 14.68 -0.47
C LYS A 181 -9.49 14.52 -1.72
N THR A 182 -8.50 13.61 -1.67
CA THR A 182 -7.60 13.31 -2.80
C THR A 182 -8.31 12.66 -3.97
N LEU A 183 -9.47 12.06 -3.74
CA LEU A 183 -10.35 11.46 -4.75
C LEU A 183 -11.59 12.33 -5.03
N LYS A 184 -11.51 13.62 -4.72
CA LYS A 184 -12.60 14.59 -4.91
C LYS A 184 -13.91 14.19 -4.18
N GLY A 185 -13.79 13.61 -3.01
CA GLY A 185 -14.92 13.18 -2.17
C GLY A 185 -15.48 11.80 -2.50
N LEU A 186 -14.86 11.04 -3.40
CA LEU A 186 -15.20 9.64 -3.64
C LEU A 186 -14.51 8.74 -2.62
N THR A 187 -15.09 7.57 -2.37
CA THR A 187 -14.41 6.47 -1.69
C THR A 187 -13.40 5.81 -2.64
N PRO A 188 -12.42 5.06 -2.15
CA PRO A 188 -11.52 4.28 -3.00
C PRO A 188 -12.26 3.41 -4.02
N TYR A 189 -13.33 2.72 -3.60
CA TYR A 189 -14.07 1.83 -4.48
C TYR A 189 -14.96 2.58 -5.48
N GLU A 190 -15.64 3.65 -5.09
CA GLU A 190 -16.36 4.54 -6.03
C GLU A 190 -15.42 5.08 -7.11
N TYR A 191 -14.16 5.39 -6.74
CA TYR A 191 -13.16 5.84 -7.70
C TYR A 191 -12.73 4.73 -8.67
N ILE A 192 -12.63 3.48 -8.20
CA ILE A 192 -12.39 2.30 -9.05
C ILE A 192 -13.52 2.14 -10.06
N CYS A 193 -14.79 2.19 -9.61
CA CYS A 193 -15.95 2.11 -10.50
C CYS A 193 -15.97 3.23 -11.54
N LYS A 194 -15.60 4.44 -11.13
CA LYS A 194 -15.45 5.57 -12.07
C LYS A 194 -14.37 5.30 -13.13
N LEU A 195 -13.21 4.80 -12.74
CA LEU A 195 -12.15 4.46 -13.70
C LEU A 195 -12.54 3.32 -14.64
N TRP A 196 -13.37 2.38 -14.20
CA TRP A 196 -13.92 1.35 -15.06
C TRP A 196 -14.71 1.92 -16.25
N THR A 197 -15.46 2.99 -16.04
CA THR A 197 -16.20 3.66 -17.13
C THR A 197 -15.31 4.46 -18.07
N GLU A 198 -14.13 4.90 -17.60
CA GLU A 198 -13.18 5.71 -18.37
C GLU A 198 -12.11 4.87 -19.09
N GLU A 199 -11.63 3.78 -18.47
CA GLU A 199 -10.50 2.94 -18.94
C GLU A 199 -10.78 1.45 -18.69
N PRO A 200 -11.84 0.84 -19.28
CA PRO A 200 -12.25 -0.54 -19.00
C PRO A 200 -11.17 -1.59 -19.36
N GLU A 201 -10.29 -1.31 -20.32
CA GLU A 201 -9.21 -2.21 -20.75
C GLU A 201 -8.16 -2.49 -19.64
N ARG A 202 -8.13 -1.68 -18.58
CA ARG A 202 -7.26 -1.88 -17.41
C ARG A 202 -7.81 -2.89 -16.42
N PHE A 203 -9.04 -3.34 -16.62
CA PHE A 203 -9.74 -4.22 -15.69
C PHE A 203 -9.76 -5.65 -16.17
N ASN A 204 -9.81 -6.58 -15.23
CA ASN A 204 -9.98 -8.01 -15.48
C ASN A 204 -11.45 -8.41 -15.41
N VAL A 205 -12.21 -7.74 -14.54
CA VAL A 205 -13.64 -7.99 -14.30
C VAL A 205 -14.36 -6.67 -14.01
N ASP A 206 -15.66 -6.65 -14.23
CA ASP A 206 -16.51 -5.53 -13.86
C ASP A 206 -16.50 -5.31 -12.33
N PRO A 207 -16.09 -4.15 -11.84
CA PRO A 207 -16.04 -3.89 -10.39
C PRO A 207 -17.42 -3.91 -9.72
N PHE A 208 -18.52 -3.68 -10.45
CA PHE A 208 -19.87 -3.80 -9.89
C PHE A 208 -20.26 -5.24 -9.57
N GLN A 209 -19.63 -6.22 -10.22
CA GLN A 209 -19.83 -7.66 -9.99
C GLN A 209 -18.74 -8.27 -9.10
N HIS A 210 -17.68 -7.51 -8.82
CA HIS A 210 -16.57 -8.00 -8.04
C HIS A 210 -16.82 -7.83 -6.54
N THR A 211 -17.07 -8.94 -5.85
CA THR A 211 -17.22 -8.96 -4.39
C THR A 211 -15.84 -8.99 -3.75
N VAL A 212 -15.39 -7.84 -3.30
CA VAL A 212 -14.04 -7.70 -2.68
C VAL A 212 -14.03 -8.35 -1.31
N GLY A 213 -13.32 -9.49 -1.19
CA GLY A 213 -12.81 -9.97 0.11
C GLY A 213 -13.82 -10.38 1.16
N LEU A 214 -15.06 -10.70 0.82
CA LEU A 214 -16.04 -11.23 1.75
C LEU A 214 -15.88 -12.74 2.01
N ASN A 215 -14.95 -13.40 1.31
CA ASN A 215 -14.79 -14.85 1.34
C ASN A 215 -13.34 -15.26 1.64
N ASN A 216 -12.78 -14.83 2.79
CA ASN A 216 -11.59 -15.46 3.37
C ASN A 216 -11.70 -15.51 4.88
#